data_9c1417e28f47cf1812259844b7054958
#
_entry.id   9c1417e28f47cf1812259844b7054958
#
_cell.length_a   1.000
_cell.length_b   1.000
_cell.length_c   1.000
_cell.angle_alpha   90.00
_cell.angle_beta   90.00
_cell.angle_gamma   90.00
#
_symmetry.space_group_name_H-M   'P 1'
#
loop_
_entity.id
_entity.type
_entity.pdbx_description
1 polymer ?
#
loop_
_entity_poly.entity_id
_entity_poly.type
_entity_poly.pdbx_seq_one_letter_code
_entity_poly.pdbx_strand_id
1 'polypeptide(L)'
;MAVPAEITIPTLKGSWTLDSSVTEGMDDVLKLQGVGWLTRKAINTATVTLKFTSTPETSAAGTPTTRLTMNQALTGGIGASTEERIMDWTERERSNHIYGDTLTKSQFIKGIKKDDGSIVPELSLQSKPASKEQEEAIVKFLTGGKPHLTGETEDELKDLYIHDFGRNEKAGWTAEQVWGLEDIGSQQYLTRRVVVVKGDTFEKAHMVYKFSGL
;
A
#
# COMPACT_ATOMS: atom_id res chain seq x y z
N MET A 1 2.93 18.28 -9.28
CA MET A 1 3.66 19.13 -8.31
C MET A 1 4.78 18.31 -7.69
N ALA A 2 5.90 18.95 -7.31
CA ALA A 2 6.94 18.27 -6.55
C ALA A 2 6.41 17.89 -5.16
N VAL A 3 6.84 16.76 -4.62
CA VAL A 3 6.54 16.35 -3.24
C VAL A 3 7.35 17.22 -2.29
N PRO A 4 6.75 17.88 -1.29
CA PRO A 4 7.48 18.62 -0.27
C PRO A 4 8.45 17.72 0.51
N ALA A 5 9.67 18.19 0.78
CA ALA A 5 10.72 17.38 1.43
C ALA A 5 10.36 16.90 2.85
N GLU A 6 9.45 17.60 3.54
CA GLU A 6 8.96 17.20 4.86
C GLU A 6 7.94 16.04 4.82
N ILE A 7 7.50 15.62 3.62
CA ILE A 7 6.61 14.47 3.46
C ILE A 7 7.46 13.21 3.33
N THR A 8 7.42 12.41 4.36
CA THR A 8 8.03 11.07 4.44
C THR A 8 6.92 10.04 4.68
N ILE A 9 7.23 8.77 4.66
CA ILE A 9 6.25 7.72 4.95
C ILE A 9 5.61 7.90 6.35
N PRO A 10 6.36 8.14 7.46
CA PRO A 10 5.75 8.39 8.76
C PRO A 10 4.93 9.68 8.86
N THR A 11 5.25 10.69 8.05
CA THR A 11 4.56 11.99 8.04
C THR A 11 3.64 12.18 6.83
N LEU A 12 3.21 11.07 6.21
CA LEU A 12 2.43 11.08 4.98
C LEU A 12 1.16 11.92 5.13
N LYS A 13 1.02 12.93 4.28
CA LYS A 13 -0.08 13.90 4.28
C LYS A 13 -0.38 14.40 2.87
N GLY A 14 -1.47 15.18 2.74
CA GLY A 14 -1.87 15.81 1.49
C GLY A 14 -2.62 14.88 0.55
N SER A 15 -2.84 15.36 -0.66
CA SER A 15 -3.65 14.71 -1.69
C SER A 15 -2.76 14.10 -2.76
N TRP A 16 -3.12 12.88 -3.20
CA TRP A 16 -2.36 12.09 -4.15
C TRP A 16 -3.32 11.49 -5.18
N THR A 17 -3.06 11.72 -6.45
CA THR A 17 -3.93 11.26 -7.54
C THR A 17 -3.28 10.11 -8.29
N LEU A 18 -4.02 9.03 -8.50
CA LEU A 18 -3.58 7.85 -9.25
C LEU A 18 -3.18 8.24 -10.67
N ASP A 19 -1.98 7.87 -11.07
CA ASP A 19 -1.51 7.98 -12.45
C ASP A 19 -1.79 6.69 -13.20
N SER A 20 -2.89 6.66 -13.94
CA SER A 20 -3.31 5.47 -14.69
C SER A 20 -2.36 5.12 -15.84
N SER A 21 -1.50 6.05 -16.27
CA SER A 21 -0.55 5.80 -17.38
C SER A 21 0.63 4.89 -17.00
N VAL A 22 0.90 4.77 -15.70
CA VAL A 22 2.00 3.96 -15.12
C VAL A 22 1.53 3.00 -14.04
N THR A 23 0.22 2.95 -13.78
CA THR A 23 -0.41 1.98 -12.87
C THR A 23 -0.77 0.71 -13.63
N GLU A 24 -0.43 -0.45 -13.06
CA GLU A 24 -0.63 -1.76 -13.68
C GLU A 24 -1.32 -2.75 -12.74
N GLY A 25 -2.06 -3.72 -13.31
CA GLY A 25 -2.61 -4.89 -12.61
C GLY A 25 -3.80 -4.64 -11.68
N MET A 26 -4.34 -3.41 -11.61
CA MET A 26 -5.41 -3.07 -10.67
C MET A 26 -6.70 -3.89 -10.91
N ASP A 27 -7.09 -4.11 -12.17
CA ASP A 27 -8.28 -4.91 -12.49
C ASP A 27 -8.14 -6.38 -12.07
N ASP A 28 -6.95 -6.96 -12.22
CA ASP A 28 -6.69 -8.38 -11.93
C ASP A 28 -6.77 -8.65 -10.41
N VAL A 29 -6.15 -7.79 -9.58
CA VAL A 29 -6.26 -7.93 -8.13
C VAL A 29 -7.70 -7.75 -7.63
N LEU A 30 -8.45 -6.79 -8.17
CA LEU A 30 -9.86 -6.58 -7.84
C LEU A 30 -10.72 -7.79 -8.26
N LYS A 31 -10.45 -8.37 -9.44
CA LYS A 31 -11.12 -9.55 -9.92
C LYS A 31 -10.88 -10.76 -9.02
N LEU A 32 -9.63 -10.99 -8.61
CA LEU A 32 -9.29 -12.10 -7.71
C LEU A 32 -9.93 -11.95 -6.34
N GLN A 33 -10.10 -10.72 -5.85
CA GLN A 33 -10.82 -10.38 -4.63
C GLN A 33 -12.35 -10.55 -4.75
N GLY A 34 -12.88 -10.85 -5.95
CA GLY A 34 -14.30 -11.07 -6.17
C GLY A 34 -15.10 -9.80 -6.44
N VAL A 35 -14.45 -8.69 -6.74
CA VAL A 35 -15.14 -7.44 -7.12
C VAL A 35 -15.84 -7.61 -8.46
N GLY A 36 -17.15 -7.31 -8.51
CA GLY A 36 -17.99 -7.48 -9.70
C GLY A 36 -17.50 -6.64 -10.89
N TRP A 37 -17.71 -7.14 -12.10
CA TRP A 37 -17.22 -6.50 -13.35
C TRP A 37 -17.65 -5.03 -13.50
N LEU A 38 -18.89 -4.70 -13.19
CA LEU A 38 -19.40 -3.33 -13.31
C LEU A 38 -18.66 -2.36 -12.36
N THR A 39 -18.46 -2.79 -11.11
CA THR A 39 -17.71 -2.02 -10.11
C THR A 39 -16.26 -1.84 -10.54
N ARG A 40 -15.59 -2.90 -11.03
CA ARG A 40 -14.22 -2.80 -11.53
C ARG A 40 -14.11 -1.83 -12.70
N LYS A 41 -15.03 -1.92 -13.69
CA LYS A 41 -15.05 -0.99 -14.81
C LYS A 41 -15.21 0.46 -14.35
N ALA A 42 -16.08 0.70 -13.38
CA ALA A 42 -16.28 2.03 -12.81
C ALA A 42 -15.02 2.54 -12.10
N ILE A 43 -14.34 1.70 -11.29
CA ILE A 43 -13.08 2.04 -10.62
C ILE A 43 -11.98 2.34 -11.65
N ASN A 44 -11.83 1.52 -12.69
CA ASN A 44 -10.79 1.66 -13.73
C ASN A 44 -10.95 2.91 -14.60
N THR A 45 -12.16 3.49 -14.67
CA THR A 45 -12.44 4.71 -15.43
C THR A 45 -12.46 5.97 -14.57
N ALA A 46 -12.53 5.83 -13.25
CA ALA A 46 -12.56 6.95 -12.34
C ALA A 46 -11.15 7.49 -12.06
N THR A 47 -11.07 8.80 -11.81
CA THR A 47 -9.88 9.36 -11.19
C THR A 47 -9.93 9.03 -9.69
N VAL A 48 -8.93 8.32 -9.20
CA VAL A 48 -8.79 7.97 -7.78
C VAL A 48 -7.88 9.01 -7.12
N THR A 49 -8.38 9.65 -6.07
CA THR A 49 -7.60 10.57 -5.23
C THR A 49 -7.59 10.06 -3.80
N LEU A 50 -6.40 10.00 -3.22
CA LEU A 50 -6.17 9.65 -1.83
C LEU A 50 -5.74 10.91 -1.07
N LYS A 51 -6.42 11.21 0.04
CA LYS A 51 -5.98 12.28 0.95
C LYS A 51 -5.53 11.65 2.27
N PHE A 52 -4.27 11.88 2.61
CA PHE A 52 -3.66 11.34 3.81
C PHE A 52 -3.54 12.38 4.92
N THR A 53 -3.63 11.89 6.15
CA THR A 53 -3.32 12.62 7.38
C THR A 53 -2.66 11.65 8.36
N SER A 54 -1.45 11.99 8.82
CA SER A 54 -0.75 11.25 9.87
C SER A 54 -0.89 11.98 11.19
N THR A 55 -1.27 11.27 12.25
CA THR A 55 -1.38 11.81 13.61
C THR A 55 -0.70 10.88 14.62
N PRO A 56 -0.07 11.43 15.68
CA PRO A 56 0.41 10.61 16.78
C PRO A 56 -0.73 9.80 17.41
N GLU A 57 -0.42 8.56 17.79
CA GLU A 57 -1.35 7.65 18.44
C GLU A 57 -0.61 6.86 19.54
N THR A 58 -1.37 6.22 20.40
CA THR A 58 -0.84 5.26 21.37
C THR A 58 -1.48 3.91 21.13
N SER A 59 -0.65 2.89 20.97
CA SER A 59 -1.13 1.51 20.79
C SER A 59 -1.85 1.01 22.04
N ALA A 60 -2.59 -0.09 21.91
CA ALA A 60 -3.23 -0.74 23.05
C ALA A 60 -2.21 -1.20 24.14
N ALA A 61 -0.96 -1.41 23.75
CA ALA A 61 0.15 -1.74 24.67
C ALA A 61 0.80 -0.52 25.33
N GLY A 62 0.28 0.71 25.09
CA GLY A 62 0.84 1.94 25.65
C GLY A 62 2.07 2.48 24.90
N THR A 63 2.41 1.91 23.75
CA THR A 63 3.58 2.34 22.95
C THR A 63 3.19 3.45 21.97
N PRO A 64 4.01 4.53 21.85
CA PRO A 64 3.79 5.54 20.80
C PRO A 64 3.78 4.92 19.42
N THR A 65 2.79 5.30 18.61
CA THR A 65 2.63 4.86 17.23
C THR A 65 2.02 5.97 16.38
N THR A 66 1.66 5.68 15.15
CA THR A 66 1.02 6.62 14.22
C THR A 66 -0.34 6.08 13.77
N ARG A 67 -1.33 6.95 13.75
CA ARG A 67 -2.57 6.75 13.01
C ARG A 67 -2.44 7.40 11.65
N LEU A 68 -2.55 6.63 10.60
CA LEU A 68 -2.64 7.10 9.22
C LEU A 68 -4.08 7.01 8.75
N THR A 69 -4.70 8.16 8.52
CA THR A 69 -6.05 8.24 7.93
C THR A 69 -5.91 8.48 6.43
N MET A 70 -6.56 7.65 5.63
CA MET A 70 -6.64 7.76 4.19
C MET A 70 -8.11 7.95 3.76
N ASN A 71 -8.42 9.10 3.19
CA ASN A 71 -9.71 9.34 2.55
C ASN A 71 -9.56 9.11 1.05
N GLN A 72 -10.27 8.12 0.52
CA GLN A 72 -10.30 7.82 -0.90
C GLN A 72 -11.54 8.42 -1.53
N ALA A 73 -11.37 9.14 -2.64
CA ALA A 73 -12.45 9.67 -3.46
C ALA A 73 -12.28 9.18 -4.91
N LEU A 74 -13.40 8.84 -5.54
CA LEU A 74 -13.47 8.48 -6.96
C LEU A 74 -14.37 9.47 -7.67
N THR A 75 -13.93 9.94 -8.86
CA THR A 75 -14.81 10.78 -9.71
C THR A 75 -16.03 10.00 -10.18
N GLY A 76 -17.13 10.71 -10.39
CA GLY A 76 -18.40 10.08 -10.80
C GLY A 76 -19.27 9.58 -9.64
N GLY A 77 -18.94 9.90 -8.39
CA GLY A 77 -19.77 9.57 -7.22
C GLY A 77 -19.80 8.07 -6.86
N ILE A 78 -18.82 7.29 -7.32
CA ILE A 78 -18.75 5.83 -7.14
C ILE A 78 -18.37 5.43 -5.70
N GLY A 79 -18.33 6.39 -4.81
CA GLY A 79 -18.09 6.18 -3.40
C GLY A 79 -16.83 6.88 -2.90
N ALA A 80 -16.96 7.41 -1.70
CA ALA A 80 -15.84 7.83 -0.87
C ALA A 80 -15.67 6.81 0.24
N SER A 81 -14.44 6.52 0.64
CA SER A 81 -14.17 5.68 1.80
C SER A 81 -13.09 6.31 2.66
N THR A 82 -13.21 6.12 3.96
CA THR A 82 -12.16 6.48 4.91
C THR A 82 -11.59 5.21 5.50
N GLU A 83 -10.28 5.09 5.45
CA GLU A 83 -9.56 4.00 6.07
C GLU A 83 -8.59 4.56 7.10
N GLU A 84 -8.59 3.98 8.29
CA GLU A 84 -7.64 4.31 9.35
C GLU A 84 -6.69 3.14 9.57
N ARG A 85 -5.41 3.41 9.63
CA ARG A 85 -4.35 2.45 9.92
C ARG A 85 -3.62 2.88 11.18
N ILE A 86 -3.56 2.01 12.17
CA ILE A 86 -2.70 2.20 13.33
C ILE A 86 -1.45 1.35 13.08
N MET A 87 -0.28 1.97 13.11
CA MET A 87 0.99 1.36 12.72
C MET A 87 1.61 0.54 13.88
N ASP A 88 0.82 -0.41 14.44
CA ASP A 88 1.21 -1.22 15.60
C ASP A 88 1.14 -2.74 15.35
N TRP A 89 0.91 -3.14 14.08
CA TRP A 89 0.79 -4.51 13.64
C TRP A 89 -0.31 -5.33 14.34
N THR A 90 -1.27 -4.66 14.97
CA THR A 90 -2.42 -5.30 15.59
C THR A 90 -3.54 -5.51 14.58
N GLU A 91 -4.09 -6.71 14.52
CA GLU A 91 -5.18 -7.06 13.62
C GLU A 91 -6.48 -6.39 14.07
N ARG A 92 -7.21 -5.81 13.10
CA ARG A 92 -8.46 -5.08 13.30
C ARG A 92 -9.48 -5.46 12.24
N GLU A 93 -10.73 -5.61 12.67
CA GLU A 93 -11.86 -5.79 11.77
C GLU A 93 -12.17 -4.50 11.02
N ARG A 94 -12.46 -4.67 9.73
CA ARG A 94 -12.95 -3.60 8.85
C ARG A 94 -14.06 -4.14 7.98
N SER A 95 -15.10 -3.33 7.77
CA SER A 95 -16.17 -3.63 6.82
C SER A 95 -16.13 -2.60 5.68
N ASN A 96 -16.15 -3.09 4.46
CA ASN A 96 -16.14 -2.26 3.25
C ASN A 96 -17.15 -2.82 2.24
N HIS A 97 -17.91 -1.93 1.61
CA HIS A 97 -18.97 -2.35 0.66
C HIS A 97 -18.40 -3.02 -0.62
N ILE A 98 -17.11 -2.84 -0.93
CA ILE A 98 -16.45 -3.46 -2.09
C ILE A 98 -15.89 -4.85 -1.73
N TYR A 99 -15.22 -4.95 -0.57
CA TYR A 99 -14.49 -6.16 -0.17
C TYR A 99 -15.20 -6.99 0.91
N GLY A 100 -16.28 -6.47 1.50
CA GLY A 100 -16.94 -7.08 2.66
C GLY A 100 -16.11 -6.93 3.94
N ASP A 101 -16.27 -7.88 4.85
CA ASP A 101 -15.59 -7.90 6.14
C ASP A 101 -14.17 -8.45 5.96
N THR A 102 -13.20 -7.71 6.48
CA THR A 102 -11.77 -8.03 6.40
C THR A 102 -11.10 -7.84 7.75
N LEU A 103 -10.05 -8.60 7.99
CA LEU A 103 -9.12 -8.40 9.10
C LEU A 103 -7.85 -7.78 8.52
N THR A 104 -7.41 -6.67 9.08
CA THR A 104 -6.26 -5.91 8.56
C THR A 104 -5.29 -5.51 9.66
N LYS A 105 -4.00 -5.44 9.33
CA LYS A 105 -2.94 -4.90 10.20
C LYS A 105 -1.92 -4.14 9.38
N SER A 106 -1.31 -3.14 10.00
CA SER A 106 -0.38 -2.22 9.35
C SER A 106 0.79 -1.90 10.27
N GLN A 107 1.97 -1.69 9.68
CA GLN A 107 3.17 -1.23 10.37
C GLN A 107 4.08 -0.47 9.43
N PHE A 108 4.97 0.34 10.02
CA PHE A 108 6.15 0.78 9.30
C PHE A 108 7.20 -0.34 9.29
N ILE A 109 7.93 -0.43 8.18
CA ILE A 109 9.08 -1.33 8.05
C ILE A 109 10.28 -0.57 7.50
N LYS A 110 11.47 -1.02 7.91
CA LYS A 110 12.72 -0.38 7.49
C LYS A 110 13.14 -0.80 6.08
N GLY A 111 14.01 0.00 5.49
CA GLY A 111 14.80 -0.35 4.32
C GLY A 111 16.05 -1.15 4.71
N ILE A 112 16.38 -2.16 3.91
CA ILE A 112 17.62 -2.94 4.04
C ILE A 112 18.48 -2.69 2.82
N LYS A 113 19.73 -2.28 3.04
CA LYS A 113 20.73 -2.17 1.98
C LYS A 113 21.26 -3.55 1.60
N LYS A 114 21.18 -3.89 0.32
CA LYS A 114 21.72 -5.11 -0.27
C LYS A 114 23.17 -4.92 -0.72
N ASP A 115 23.84 -6.02 -1.01
CA ASP A 115 25.26 -6.01 -1.46
C ASP A 115 25.47 -5.24 -2.78
N ASP A 116 24.44 -5.18 -3.63
CA ASP A 116 24.43 -4.41 -4.88
C ASP A 116 24.16 -2.91 -4.69
N GLY A 117 24.00 -2.47 -3.42
CA GLY A 117 23.68 -1.10 -3.05
C GLY A 117 22.20 -0.74 -3.14
N SER A 118 21.33 -1.63 -3.62
CA SER A 118 19.89 -1.40 -3.63
C SER A 118 19.31 -1.42 -2.22
N ILE A 119 18.24 -0.64 -1.99
CA ILE A 119 17.52 -0.62 -0.73
C ILE A 119 16.14 -1.22 -0.96
N VAL A 120 15.80 -2.22 -0.17
CA VAL A 120 14.55 -2.97 -0.27
C VAL A 120 13.82 -3.01 1.06
N PRO A 121 12.47 -3.14 1.08
CA PRO A 121 11.72 -3.31 2.33
C PRO A 121 12.16 -4.57 3.11
N GLU A 122 12.29 -4.47 4.44
CA GLU A 122 12.40 -5.62 5.33
C GLU A 122 11.02 -6.28 5.48
N LEU A 123 10.63 -7.06 4.47
CA LEU A 123 9.31 -7.66 4.40
C LEU A 123 9.29 -9.06 5.02
N SER A 124 8.35 -9.30 5.93
CA SER A 124 7.98 -10.64 6.41
C SER A 124 6.61 -11.00 5.84
N LEU A 125 6.59 -11.80 4.78
CA LEU A 125 5.37 -12.17 4.05
C LEU A 125 4.40 -12.91 4.98
N GLN A 126 3.13 -12.48 5.00
CA GLN A 126 2.05 -13.07 5.79
C GLN A 126 1.15 -13.98 4.96
N SER A 127 1.01 -13.66 3.68
CA SER A 127 0.28 -14.47 2.71
C SER A 127 0.98 -15.83 2.54
N LYS A 128 0.19 -16.87 2.30
CA LYS A 128 0.69 -18.24 2.11
C LYS A 128 0.47 -18.67 0.66
N PRO A 129 1.43 -18.40 -0.24
CA PRO A 129 1.36 -18.89 -1.62
C PRO A 129 1.48 -20.42 -1.68
N ALA A 130 1.03 -21.00 -2.79
CA ALA A 130 0.98 -22.44 -2.95
C ALA A 130 2.35 -23.11 -3.17
N SER A 131 3.36 -22.34 -3.60
CA SER A 131 4.70 -22.87 -3.84
C SER A 131 5.78 -21.84 -3.46
N LYS A 132 7.02 -22.33 -3.33
CA LYS A 132 8.19 -21.49 -3.06
C LYS A 132 8.50 -20.54 -4.21
N GLU A 133 8.29 -20.97 -5.44
CA GLU A 133 8.46 -20.15 -6.64
C GLU A 133 7.47 -18.97 -6.65
N GLN A 134 6.23 -19.21 -6.22
CA GLN A 134 5.25 -18.14 -6.05
C GLN A 134 5.66 -17.18 -4.93
N GLU A 135 6.13 -17.68 -3.79
CA GLU A 135 6.63 -16.87 -2.68
C GLU A 135 7.78 -15.96 -3.12
N GLU A 136 8.76 -16.51 -3.82
CA GLU A 136 9.90 -15.75 -4.35
C GLU A 136 9.44 -14.67 -5.34
N ALA A 137 8.50 -14.99 -6.24
CA ALA A 137 7.94 -14.03 -7.20
C ALA A 137 7.15 -12.91 -6.51
N ILE A 138 6.39 -13.23 -5.47
CA ILE A 138 5.63 -12.28 -4.66
C ILE A 138 6.58 -11.35 -3.91
N VAL A 139 7.55 -11.90 -3.18
CA VAL A 139 8.53 -11.11 -2.42
C VAL A 139 9.32 -10.20 -3.37
N LYS A 140 9.81 -10.73 -4.49
CA LYS A 140 10.52 -9.94 -5.51
C LYS A 140 9.68 -8.77 -6.03
N PHE A 141 8.38 -8.96 -6.24
CA PHE A 141 7.48 -7.90 -6.69
C PHE A 141 7.23 -6.86 -5.59
N LEU A 142 6.90 -7.29 -4.37
CA LEU A 142 6.59 -6.39 -3.25
C LEU A 142 7.81 -5.57 -2.80
N THR A 143 9.01 -6.14 -2.93
CA THR A 143 10.27 -5.47 -2.57
C THR A 143 10.94 -4.77 -3.76
N GLY A 144 10.34 -4.83 -4.95
CA GLY A 144 10.82 -4.08 -6.12
C GLY A 144 10.57 -2.58 -5.97
N GLY A 145 11.40 -1.77 -6.59
CA GLY A 145 11.26 -0.32 -6.59
C GLY A 145 12.51 0.38 -6.10
N LYS A 146 12.59 1.67 -6.43
CA LYS A 146 13.69 2.51 -6.03
C LYS A 146 13.18 3.56 -5.05
N PRO A 147 13.47 3.42 -3.75
CA PRO A 147 13.00 4.38 -2.76
C PRO A 147 13.61 5.76 -3.01
N HIS A 148 12.83 6.79 -2.75
CA HIS A 148 13.33 8.15 -2.71
C HIS A 148 14.10 8.37 -1.41
N LEU A 149 15.38 8.73 -1.52
CA LEU A 149 16.26 8.97 -0.38
C LEU A 149 17.02 10.28 -0.59
N THR A 150 17.15 11.06 0.47
CA THR A 150 18.02 12.25 0.49
C THR A 150 19.41 11.94 1.02
N GLY A 151 19.57 10.83 1.72
CA GLY A 151 20.80 10.22 2.23
C GLY A 151 20.57 8.73 2.50
N GLU A 152 21.50 8.10 3.20
CA GLU A 152 21.39 6.69 3.59
C GLU A 152 21.68 6.53 5.09
N THR A 153 21.06 7.40 5.90
CA THR A 153 21.18 7.33 7.36
C THR A 153 20.26 6.25 7.93
N GLU A 154 20.60 5.71 9.10
CA GLU A 154 19.74 4.75 9.81
C GLU A 154 18.34 5.31 10.08
N ASP A 155 18.24 6.60 10.42
CA ASP A 155 16.96 7.27 10.66
C ASP A 155 16.11 7.36 9.39
N GLU A 156 16.71 7.59 8.22
CA GLU A 156 16.02 7.63 6.94
C GLU A 156 15.53 6.23 6.50
N LEU A 157 16.26 5.19 6.84
CA LEU A 157 15.91 3.81 6.52
C LEU A 157 14.89 3.20 7.48
N LYS A 158 14.73 3.73 8.70
CA LYS A 158 13.98 3.11 9.79
C LYS A 158 12.52 2.81 9.47
N ASP A 159 11.79 3.78 8.95
CA ASP A 159 10.34 3.69 8.68
C ASP A 159 10.06 4.05 7.21
N LEU A 160 10.88 3.49 6.32
CA LEU A 160 10.91 3.87 4.90
C LEU A 160 9.69 3.39 4.12
N TYR A 161 8.99 2.36 4.62
CA TYR A 161 7.85 1.76 3.96
C TYR A 161 6.70 1.50 4.93
N ILE A 162 5.48 1.35 4.38
CA ILE A 162 4.35 0.76 5.09
C ILE A 162 4.15 -0.66 4.59
N HIS A 163 4.01 -1.59 5.50
CA HIS A 163 3.54 -2.93 5.25
C HIS A 163 2.10 -3.08 5.75
N ASP A 164 1.18 -3.31 4.83
CA ASP A 164 -0.21 -3.63 5.12
C ASP A 164 -0.47 -5.11 4.79
N PHE A 165 -1.19 -5.79 5.67
CA PHE A 165 -1.74 -7.10 5.41
C PHE A 165 -3.23 -7.10 5.67
N GLY A 166 -4.00 -7.73 4.78
CA GLY A 166 -5.44 -7.92 4.92
C GLY A 166 -5.87 -9.31 4.50
N ARG A 167 -6.91 -9.83 5.14
CA ARG A 167 -7.53 -11.10 4.76
C ARG A 167 -9.04 -11.03 4.81
N ASN A 168 -9.68 -11.70 3.87
CA ASN A 168 -11.12 -11.93 3.87
C ASN A 168 -11.37 -13.43 4.00
N GLU A 169 -11.76 -13.88 5.19
CA GLU A 169 -11.95 -15.30 5.47
C GLU A 169 -13.09 -15.91 4.65
N LYS A 170 -14.18 -15.13 4.47
CA LYS A 170 -15.36 -15.58 3.72
C LYS A 170 -15.07 -15.73 2.23
N ALA A 171 -14.33 -14.81 1.65
CA ALA A 171 -13.95 -14.84 0.24
C ALA A 171 -12.68 -15.66 -0.03
N GLY A 172 -11.92 -16.03 1.02
CA GLY A 172 -10.75 -16.90 0.97
C GLY A 172 -9.53 -16.27 0.31
N TRP A 173 -9.33 -14.93 0.44
CA TRP A 173 -8.15 -14.26 -0.10
C TRP A 173 -7.37 -13.51 0.98
N THR A 174 -6.07 -13.35 0.73
CA THR A 174 -5.19 -12.43 1.45
C THR A 174 -4.66 -11.36 0.50
N ALA A 175 -4.39 -10.17 1.03
CA ALA A 175 -3.76 -9.07 0.31
C ALA A 175 -2.55 -8.56 1.10
N GLU A 176 -1.39 -8.61 0.47
CA GLU A 176 -0.15 -8.07 1.01
C GLU A 176 0.19 -6.80 0.25
N GLN A 177 0.61 -5.75 0.96
CA GLN A 177 0.86 -4.46 0.34
C GLN A 177 2.10 -3.81 0.93
N VAL A 178 2.89 -3.19 0.07
CA VAL A 178 4.01 -2.35 0.45
C VAL A 178 3.83 -0.97 -0.19
N TRP A 179 3.88 0.07 0.65
CA TRP A 179 3.84 1.46 0.21
C TRP A 179 5.20 2.10 0.41
N GLY A 180 5.58 2.98 -0.50
CA GLY A 180 6.82 3.74 -0.40
C GLY A 180 6.76 5.03 -1.21
N LEU A 181 7.67 5.94 -0.92
CA LEU A 181 7.98 7.06 -1.81
C LEU A 181 9.12 6.61 -2.74
N GLU A 182 8.88 6.63 -4.05
CA GLU A 182 9.81 6.11 -5.03
C GLU A 182 10.13 7.14 -6.12
N ASP A 183 11.35 7.06 -6.64
CA ASP A 183 11.75 7.82 -7.83
C ASP A 183 11.44 7.02 -9.09
N ILE A 184 10.54 7.54 -9.93
CA ILE A 184 10.24 7.01 -11.26
C ILE A 184 10.65 8.05 -12.28
N GLY A 185 11.72 7.78 -13.02
CA GLY A 185 12.37 8.79 -13.86
C GLY A 185 12.97 9.91 -13.00
N SER A 186 12.54 11.16 -13.25
CA SER A 186 12.98 12.34 -12.50
C SER A 186 11.96 12.86 -11.48
N GLN A 187 10.93 12.10 -11.19
CA GLN A 187 9.85 12.51 -10.30
C GLN A 187 9.66 11.54 -9.16
N GLN A 188 9.29 12.07 -7.99
CA GLN A 188 8.91 11.32 -6.81
C GLN A 188 7.39 11.03 -6.83
N TYR A 189 7.05 9.78 -6.48
CA TYR A 189 5.68 9.27 -6.41
C TYR A 189 5.45 8.55 -5.09
N LEU A 190 4.21 8.54 -4.63
CA LEU A 190 3.77 7.54 -3.68
C LEU A 190 3.40 6.29 -4.47
N THR A 191 4.01 5.17 -4.14
CA THR A 191 3.72 3.89 -4.79
C THR A 191 3.08 2.90 -3.81
N ARG A 192 2.31 1.97 -4.35
CA ARG A 192 1.67 0.89 -3.62
C ARG A 192 1.76 -0.38 -4.45
N ARG A 193 2.57 -1.33 -4.00
CA ARG A 193 2.59 -2.68 -4.55
C ARG A 193 1.64 -3.55 -3.77
N VAL A 194 0.75 -4.24 -4.48
CA VAL A 194 -0.28 -5.12 -3.91
C VAL A 194 -0.13 -6.48 -4.52
N VAL A 195 -0.18 -7.52 -3.69
CA VAL A 195 -0.34 -8.90 -4.13
C VAL A 195 -1.57 -9.47 -3.44
N VAL A 196 -2.47 -10.06 -4.20
CA VAL A 196 -3.62 -10.80 -3.69
C VAL A 196 -3.37 -12.28 -3.95
N VAL A 197 -3.50 -13.11 -2.91
CA VAL A 197 -3.38 -14.57 -2.99
C VAL A 197 -4.74 -15.19 -2.67
N LYS A 198 -5.18 -16.15 -3.50
CA LYS A 198 -6.41 -16.91 -3.29
C LYS A 198 -6.22 -18.34 -3.80
N GLY A 199 -6.21 -19.30 -2.87
CA GLY A 199 -5.89 -20.69 -3.20
C GLY A 199 -4.46 -20.80 -3.76
N ASP A 200 -4.33 -21.37 -4.93
CA ASP A 200 -3.08 -21.54 -5.67
C ASP A 200 -2.78 -20.42 -6.69
N THR A 201 -3.61 -19.38 -6.71
CA THR A 201 -3.50 -18.25 -7.64
C THR A 201 -3.10 -17.00 -6.92
N PHE A 202 -2.29 -16.16 -7.55
CA PHE A 202 -2.03 -14.80 -7.10
C PHE A 202 -2.05 -13.81 -8.27
N GLU A 203 -2.46 -12.57 -7.95
CA GLU A 203 -2.41 -11.43 -8.85
C GLU A 203 -1.69 -10.27 -8.17
N LYS A 204 -1.12 -9.38 -8.97
CA LYS A 204 -0.30 -8.27 -8.49
C LYS A 204 -0.68 -6.96 -9.15
N ALA A 205 -0.59 -5.86 -8.40
CA ALA A 205 -0.79 -4.51 -8.94
C ALA A 205 0.29 -3.56 -8.44
N HIS A 206 0.77 -2.68 -9.32
CA HIS A 206 1.64 -1.56 -8.99
C HIS A 206 0.85 -0.27 -9.23
N MET A 207 0.46 0.39 -8.16
CA MET A 207 -0.29 1.63 -8.18
C MET A 207 0.65 2.79 -7.91
N VAL A 208 0.58 3.82 -8.75
CA VAL A 208 1.49 4.99 -8.72
C VAL A 208 0.65 6.25 -8.56
N TYR A 209 0.96 7.07 -7.56
CA TYR A 209 0.20 8.28 -7.25
C TYR A 209 1.08 9.53 -7.31
N LYS A 210 0.63 10.53 -8.06
CA LYS A 210 1.23 11.87 -8.12
C LYS A 210 0.74 12.72 -6.95
N PHE A 211 1.64 13.46 -6.33
CA PHE A 211 1.28 14.48 -5.36
C PHE A 211 0.46 15.59 -6.05
N SER A 212 -0.69 15.91 -5.49
CA SER A 212 -1.63 16.91 -6.05
C SER A 212 -1.90 18.10 -5.13
N GLY A 213 -1.34 18.11 -3.92
CA GLY A 213 -1.38 19.26 -3.00
C GLY A 213 -1.58 18.87 -1.53
N LEU A 214 -1.43 19.85 -0.64
CA LEU A 214 -1.69 19.72 0.80
C LEU A 214 -3.19 19.82 1.12
#